data_d1a6abe13d2508f7d2edaedb22d06563
#
_entry.id   d1a6abe13d2508f7d2edaedb22d06563
#
_cell.length_a   1.000
_cell.length_b   1.000
_cell.length_c   1.000
_cell.angle_alpha   90.00
_cell.angle_beta   90.00
_cell.angle_gamma   90.00
#
_symmetry.space_group_name_H-M   'P 1'
#
loop_
_entity.id
_entity.type
_entity.pdbx_description
1 polymer ?
#
loop_
_entity_poly.entity_id
_entity_poly.type
_entity_poly.pdbx_seq_one_letter_code
_entity_poly.pdbx_strand_id
1 'polypeptide(L)'
;MLRCILFLVLSCYSLVGLADDRKLVFVLKQGDTVIFDKTLKIAELDKASKNHTLSFTSPVYHQDMVYNGMDFIDVATFAGIDFAKVEEIKFHALDGFIATWSKGVTESPLVVVTGEEGNEALFTDIGEGKQVLNPGPFYVMTTEPSEYKKWTWPFQVYKIEFNYEKPTSDYFPVGADEGSTVMSGYTTFNNLCISCHSVNLEGGDIGPELNIPQNITEYRDTEYLMAFIKNPNSYRAKSRMLMFDHLSDAELSAIIDYLTFMKGQKMMDKIDQ
;
A
#
# COMPACT_ATOMS: atom_id res chain seq x y z
N MET A 1 54.90 23.40 49.66
CA MET A 1 54.62 23.46 48.20
C MET A 1 53.93 22.20 47.79
N LEU A 2 52.60 22.19 47.68
CA LEU A 2 51.79 21.02 47.31
C LEU A 2 51.32 21.23 45.87
N ARG A 3 51.83 20.41 44.91
CA ARG A 3 51.46 20.43 43.51
C ARG A 3 50.19 19.55 43.34
N CYS A 4 49.03 20.17 43.12
CA CYS A 4 47.83 19.50 42.66
C CYS A 4 48.00 19.14 41.15
N ILE A 5 48.03 17.83 40.84
CA ILE A 5 47.96 17.33 39.48
C ILE A 5 46.48 17.10 39.17
N LEU A 6 45.95 17.96 38.28
CA LEU A 6 44.57 17.85 37.76
C LEU A 6 44.54 16.80 36.67
N PHE A 7 43.94 15.63 36.94
CA PHE A 7 43.68 14.60 35.91
C PHE A 7 42.42 15.02 35.15
N LEU A 8 42.60 15.44 33.91
CA LEU A 8 41.51 15.65 32.96
C LEU A 8 41.07 14.27 32.44
N VAL A 9 39.98 13.74 32.96
CA VAL A 9 39.34 12.55 32.40
C VAL A 9 38.53 12.97 31.17
N LEU A 10 39.10 12.80 29.98
CA LEU A 10 38.34 12.90 28.73
C LEU A 10 37.40 11.66 28.63
N SER A 11 36.15 11.84 29.01
CA SER A 11 35.11 10.85 28.71
C SER A 11 34.79 10.92 27.21
N CYS A 12 35.36 10.01 26.45
CA CYS A 12 34.88 9.70 25.11
C CYS A 12 33.46 9.13 25.23
N TYR A 13 32.45 9.96 25.09
CA TYR A 13 31.11 9.47 24.78
C TYR A 13 31.16 8.97 23.34
N SER A 14 31.31 7.65 23.18
CA SER A 14 31.01 6.98 21.92
C SER A 14 29.51 7.19 21.68
N LEU A 15 29.16 8.04 20.74
CA LEU A 15 27.84 8.10 20.13
C LEU A 15 27.67 6.72 19.43
N VAL A 16 27.15 5.74 20.16
CA VAL A 16 26.60 4.55 19.56
C VAL A 16 25.33 5.03 18.84
N GLY A 17 25.46 5.38 17.58
CA GLY A 17 24.30 5.56 16.73
C GLY A 17 23.47 4.27 16.82
N LEU A 18 22.22 4.39 17.25
CA LEU A 18 21.30 3.25 17.22
C LEU A 18 21.24 2.78 15.75
N ALA A 19 21.68 1.55 15.52
CA ALA A 19 21.60 0.97 14.19
C ALA A 19 20.14 0.90 13.78
N ASP A 20 19.82 1.36 12.59
CA ASP A 20 18.48 1.24 12.02
C ASP A 20 18.19 -0.24 11.75
N ASP A 21 17.35 -0.84 12.59
CA ASP A 21 17.01 -2.28 12.54
C ASP A 21 15.78 -2.57 11.68
N ARG A 22 15.26 -1.58 10.92
CA ARG A 22 14.11 -1.79 10.02
C ARG A 22 14.41 -2.90 9.01
N LYS A 23 13.38 -3.68 8.72
CA LYS A 23 13.44 -4.84 7.84
C LYS A 23 12.30 -4.79 6.83
N LEU A 24 12.59 -5.25 5.63
CA LEU A 24 11.61 -5.42 4.56
C LEU A 24 11.61 -6.90 4.14
N VAL A 25 10.40 -7.48 4.10
CA VAL A 25 10.21 -8.87 3.68
C VAL A 25 9.88 -8.89 2.19
N PHE A 26 10.55 -9.76 1.45
CA PHE A 26 10.33 -10.00 0.02
C PHE A 26 9.83 -11.43 -0.16
N VAL A 27 8.68 -11.58 -0.80
CA VAL A 27 8.12 -12.87 -1.15
C VAL A 27 8.01 -12.95 -2.66
N LEU A 28 8.54 -14.00 -3.27
CA LEU A 28 8.36 -14.28 -4.68
C LEU A 28 7.43 -15.48 -4.85
N LYS A 29 6.42 -15.31 -5.69
CA LYS A 29 5.46 -16.34 -6.09
C LYS A 29 5.50 -16.60 -7.59
N GLN A 30 5.04 -17.77 -7.96
CA GLN A 30 4.60 -18.13 -9.30
C GLN A 30 3.21 -18.74 -9.19
N GLY A 31 2.17 -17.99 -9.56
CA GLY A 31 0.79 -18.29 -9.20
C GLY A 31 0.63 -18.33 -7.68
N ASP A 32 0.09 -19.45 -7.15
CA ASP A 32 -0.09 -19.64 -5.70
C ASP A 32 1.14 -20.23 -5.00
N THR A 33 2.18 -20.60 -5.75
CA THR A 33 3.36 -21.24 -5.19
C THR A 33 4.39 -20.22 -4.75
N VAL A 34 4.79 -20.24 -3.46
CA VAL A 34 5.89 -19.46 -2.94
C VAL A 34 7.21 -20.06 -3.42
N ILE A 35 8.01 -19.27 -4.16
CA ILE A 35 9.34 -19.66 -4.65
C ILE A 35 10.39 -19.39 -3.58
N PHE A 36 10.34 -18.21 -2.95
CA PHE A 36 11.16 -17.89 -1.79
C PHE A 36 10.52 -16.79 -0.94
N ASP A 37 11.01 -16.72 0.29
CA ASP A 37 10.74 -15.67 1.29
C ASP A 37 12.11 -15.20 1.80
N LYS A 38 12.33 -13.90 1.82
CA LYS A 38 13.60 -13.29 2.22
C LYS A 38 13.38 -12.00 2.98
N THR A 39 13.98 -11.90 4.15
CA THR A 39 13.98 -10.67 4.95
C THR A 39 15.33 -9.98 4.83
N LEU A 40 15.34 -8.70 4.46
CA LEU A 40 16.53 -7.86 4.36
C LEU A 40 16.44 -6.69 5.33
N LYS A 41 17.58 -6.36 5.97
CA LYS A 41 17.72 -5.15 6.77
C LYS A 41 17.94 -3.94 5.87
N ILE A 42 17.53 -2.77 6.31
CA ILE A 42 17.75 -1.51 5.58
C ILE A 42 19.24 -1.31 5.25
N ALA A 43 20.15 -1.62 6.17
CA ALA A 43 21.58 -1.50 5.95
C ALA A 43 22.14 -2.43 4.84
N GLU A 44 21.38 -3.47 4.45
CA GLU A 44 21.69 -4.32 3.30
C GLU A 44 21.14 -3.70 2.01
N LEU A 45 19.94 -3.14 2.08
CA LEU A 45 19.25 -2.48 0.97
C LEU A 45 19.98 -1.20 0.53
N ASP A 46 20.50 -0.41 1.47
CA ASP A 46 21.29 0.80 1.19
C ASP A 46 22.55 0.53 0.36
N LYS A 47 23.06 -0.71 0.40
CA LYS A 47 24.22 -1.11 -0.44
C LYS A 47 23.82 -1.49 -1.86
N ALA A 48 22.55 -1.78 -2.05
CA ALA A 48 22.01 -2.31 -3.29
C ALA A 48 21.56 -1.22 -4.25
N SER A 49 21.09 -0.10 -3.72
CA SER A 49 20.43 0.95 -4.49
C SER A 49 21.14 2.29 -4.35
N LYS A 50 21.05 3.10 -5.40
CA LYS A 50 21.37 4.52 -5.31
C LYS A 50 20.29 5.21 -4.50
N ASN A 51 20.69 6.10 -3.58
CA ASN A 51 19.75 6.94 -2.88
C ASN A 51 19.12 7.94 -3.84
N HIS A 52 17.79 8.02 -3.78
CA HIS A 52 17.00 9.04 -4.44
C HIS A 52 16.56 10.09 -3.45
N THR A 53 16.61 11.35 -3.85
CA THR A 53 15.95 12.44 -3.14
C THR A 53 14.80 12.93 -3.99
N LEU A 54 13.58 12.86 -3.44
CA LEU A 54 12.36 13.30 -4.09
C LEU A 54 11.87 14.58 -3.39
N SER A 55 11.68 15.66 -4.16
CA SER A 55 11.17 16.92 -3.63
C SER A 55 9.94 17.34 -4.42
N PHE A 56 8.80 17.41 -3.75
CA PHE A 56 7.53 17.82 -4.34
C PHE A 56 6.49 18.20 -3.28
N THR A 57 5.42 18.89 -3.71
CA THR A 57 4.26 19.12 -2.84
C THR A 57 3.50 17.81 -2.67
N SER A 58 3.51 17.26 -1.47
CA SER A 58 2.87 15.97 -1.17
C SER A 58 1.35 16.05 -1.34
N PRO A 59 0.73 15.12 -2.10
CA PRO A 59 -0.72 15.05 -2.21
C PRO A 59 -1.40 14.60 -0.91
N VAL A 60 -0.63 14.05 0.04
CA VAL A 60 -1.11 13.55 1.34
C VAL A 60 -1.00 14.64 2.42
N TYR A 61 0.16 15.30 2.52
CA TYR A 61 0.41 16.32 3.54
C TYR A 61 0.02 17.74 3.11
N HIS A 62 -0.25 17.96 1.79
CA HIS A 62 -0.54 19.27 1.20
C HIS A 62 0.52 20.33 1.48
N GLN A 63 1.79 19.91 1.61
CA GLN A 63 2.96 20.76 1.83
C GLN A 63 4.17 20.20 1.08
N ASP A 64 5.21 21.04 0.93
CA ASP A 64 6.45 20.61 0.30
C ASP A 64 7.20 19.66 1.22
N MET A 65 7.55 18.50 0.67
CA MET A 65 8.26 17.43 1.35
C MET A 65 9.51 17.04 0.57
N VAL A 66 10.52 16.65 1.30
CA VAL A 66 11.75 16.06 0.73
C VAL A 66 11.93 14.68 1.32
N TYR A 67 11.84 13.68 0.46
CA TYR A 67 11.95 12.28 0.85
C TYR A 67 13.28 11.67 0.38
N ASN A 68 13.87 10.84 1.23
CA ASN A 68 14.99 9.98 0.88
C ASN A 68 14.48 8.56 0.64
N GLY A 69 14.96 7.92 -0.41
CA GLY A 69 14.51 6.60 -0.77
C GLY A 69 15.49 5.85 -1.68
N MET A 70 15.12 4.65 -2.04
CA MET A 70 15.87 3.74 -2.88
C MET A 70 15.09 3.42 -4.14
N ASP A 71 15.77 3.24 -5.29
CA ASP A 71 15.12 2.76 -6.51
C ASP A 71 14.48 1.39 -6.26
N PHE A 72 13.20 1.27 -6.59
CA PHE A 72 12.43 0.06 -6.32
C PHE A 72 12.95 -1.15 -7.10
N ILE A 73 13.37 -0.95 -8.37
CA ILE A 73 13.86 -2.04 -9.21
C ILE A 73 15.22 -2.53 -8.70
N ASP A 74 16.10 -1.63 -8.26
CA ASP A 74 17.37 -2.00 -7.65
C ASP A 74 17.15 -2.85 -6.40
N VAL A 75 16.24 -2.39 -5.52
CA VAL A 75 15.87 -3.10 -4.28
C VAL A 75 15.30 -4.49 -4.58
N ALA A 76 14.38 -4.59 -5.54
CA ALA A 76 13.79 -5.85 -5.95
C ALA A 76 14.85 -6.80 -6.56
N THR A 77 15.70 -6.28 -7.42
CA THR A 77 16.79 -7.05 -8.06
C THR A 77 17.77 -7.59 -7.01
N PHE A 78 18.15 -6.78 -6.03
CA PHE A 78 19.01 -7.22 -4.93
C PHE A 78 18.35 -8.30 -4.06
N ALA A 79 17.04 -8.23 -3.89
CA ALA A 79 16.28 -9.29 -3.22
C ALA A 79 16.27 -10.60 -4.02
N GLY A 80 16.57 -10.58 -5.32
CA GLY A 80 16.59 -11.73 -6.23
C GLY A 80 15.39 -11.81 -7.16
N ILE A 81 14.66 -10.69 -7.34
CA ILE A 81 13.50 -10.59 -8.21
C ILE A 81 13.94 -10.21 -9.63
N ASP A 82 13.55 -11.00 -10.64
CA ASP A 82 13.65 -10.61 -12.05
C ASP A 82 12.43 -9.75 -12.41
N PHE A 83 12.59 -8.43 -12.29
CA PHE A 83 11.47 -7.50 -12.46
C PHE A 83 10.82 -7.56 -13.84
N ALA A 84 11.53 -8.02 -14.86
CA ALA A 84 10.97 -8.18 -16.21
C ALA A 84 9.86 -9.25 -16.27
N LYS A 85 9.87 -10.22 -15.34
CA LYS A 85 8.86 -11.29 -15.24
C LYS A 85 7.71 -10.95 -14.32
N VAL A 86 7.80 -9.87 -13.55
CA VAL A 86 6.77 -9.50 -12.58
C VAL A 86 5.49 -9.09 -13.31
N GLU A 87 4.39 -9.73 -12.98
CA GLU A 87 3.04 -9.40 -13.46
C GLU A 87 2.22 -8.63 -12.42
N GLU A 88 2.43 -8.94 -11.14
CA GLU A 88 1.73 -8.28 -10.02
C GLU A 88 2.66 -8.10 -8.83
N ILE A 89 2.45 -7.01 -8.08
CA ILE A 89 3.10 -6.74 -6.80
C ILE A 89 2.04 -6.38 -5.77
N LYS A 90 2.11 -7.00 -4.58
CA LYS A 90 1.29 -6.64 -3.43
C LYS A 90 2.18 -6.03 -2.34
N PHE A 91 1.87 -4.82 -1.92
CA PHE A 91 2.52 -4.13 -0.82
C PHE A 91 1.66 -4.27 0.43
N HIS A 92 2.17 -4.95 1.45
CA HIS A 92 1.47 -5.19 2.70
C HIS A 92 1.91 -4.18 3.75
N ALA A 93 0.95 -3.45 4.30
CA ALA A 93 1.14 -2.48 5.36
C ALA A 93 0.79 -3.04 6.74
N LEU A 94 1.37 -2.44 7.79
CA LEU A 94 1.15 -2.88 9.18
C LEU A 94 -0.29 -2.70 9.66
N ASP A 95 -1.04 -1.78 9.04
CA ASP A 95 -2.44 -1.50 9.38
C ASP A 95 -3.45 -2.39 8.63
N GLY A 96 -2.96 -3.35 7.83
CA GLY A 96 -3.79 -4.25 7.03
C GLY A 96 -4.12 -3.74 5.62
N PHE A 97 -3.61 -2.56 5.22
CA PHE A 97 -3.73 -2.08 3.85
C PHE A 97 -2.89 -2.94 2.91
N ILE A 98 -3.44 -3.34 1.76
CA ILE A 98 -2.73 -4.09 0.73
C ILE A 98 -2.86 -3.36 -0.60
N ALA A 99 -1.83 -2.60 -0.99
CA ALA A 99 -1.80 -1.99 -2.31
C ALA A 99 -1.36 -3.01 -3.36
N THR A 100 -2.15 -3.17 -4.40
CA THR A 100 -1.81 -4.01 -5.55
C THR A 100 -1.34 -3.13 -6.71
N TRP A 101 -0.17 -3.45 -7.25
CA TRP A 101 0.35 -2.87 -8.47
C TRP A 101 0.38 -3.94 -9.56
N SER A 102 -0.10 -3.57 -10.75
CA SER A 102 -0.02 -4.40 -11.95
C SER A 102 0.64 -3.61 -13.08
N LYS A 103 1.19 -4.30 -14.07
CA LYS A 103 1.76 -3.63 -15.24
C LYS A 103 0.75 -2.64 -15.85
N GLY A 104 1.20 -1.40 -16.08
CA GLY A 104 0.39 -0.35 -16.70
C GLY A 104 -0.47 0.48 -15.73
N VAL A 105 -0.46 0.19 -14.44
CA VAL A 105 -1.18 1.03 -13.45
C VAL A 105 -0.52 2.39 -13.26
N THR A 106 0.81 2.44 -13.39
CA THR A 106 1.61 3.66 -13.40
C THR A 106 2.73 3.55 -14.43
N GLU A 107 3.10 4.68 -15.06
CA GLU A 107 4.22 4.77 -16.00
C GLU A 107 5.49 5.25 -15.30
N SER A 108 5.36 5.87 -14.14
CA SER A 108 6.47 6.42 -13.38
C SER A 108 7.18 5.37 -12.54
N PRO A 109 8.52 5.48 -12.40
CA PRO A 109 9.27 4.61 -11.52
C PRO A 109 8.76 4.63 -10.07
N LEU A 110 8.86 3.49 -9.39
CA LEU A 110 8.58 3.37 -7.96
C LEU A 110 9.84 3.62 -7.14
N VAL A 111 9.66 4.21 -5.97
CA VAL A 111 10.71 4.45 -4.97
C VAL A 111 10.26 3.91 -3.62
N VAL A 112 11.16 3.16 -2.97
CA VAL A 112 11.01 2.77 -1.56
C VAL A 112 11.56 3.90 -0.72
N VAL A 113 10.68 4.69 -0.14
CA VAL A 113 11.05 5.82 0.72
C VAL A 113 11.42 5.31 2.11
N THR A 114 12.56 5.76 2.59
CA THR A 114 13.15 5.36 3.87
C THR A 114 13.00 6.42 4.96
N GLY A 115 12.67 7.65 4.58
CA GLY A 115 12.44 8.75 5.50
C GLY A 115 12.37 10.09 4.80
N GLU A 116 12.13 11.12 5.56
CA GLU A 116 12.14 12.54 5.16
C GLU A 116 13.49 13.14 5.47
N GLU A 117 13.98 14.04 4.62
CA GLU A 117 15.25 14.72 4.84
C GLU A 117 15.21 15.56 6.12
N GLY A 118 16.22 15.34 6.98
CA GLY A 118 16.36 16.10 8.23
C GLY A 118 15.36 15.72 9.33
N ASN A 119 14.53 14.69 9.14
CA ASN A 119 13.60 14.21 10.15
C ASN A 119 14.21 13.05 10.95
N GLU A 120 14.59 13.28 12.23
CA GLU A 120 15.15 12.24 13.11
C GLU A 120 14.16 11.11 13.40
N ALA A 121 12.85 11.38 13.35
CA ALA A 121 11.78 10.39 13.48
C ALA A 121 11.52 9.61 12.17
N LEU A 122 12.26 9.91 11.12
CA LEU A 122 12.18 9.37 9.76
C LEU A 122 10.95 9.87 8.98
N PHE A 123 9.77 9.92 9.60
CA PHE A 123 8.54 10.33 8.95
C PHE A 123 7.72 11.26 9.85
N THR A 124 7.11 12.26 9.25
CA THR A 124 6.08 13.08 9.87
C THR A 124 4.77 12.30 9.94
N ASP A 125 4.10 12.36 11.08
CA ASP A 125 2.83 11.68 11.25
C ASP A 125 1.75 12.25 10.32
N ILE A 126 0.91 11.36 9.77
CA ILE A 126 -0.24 11.71 8.92
C ILE A 126 -1.49 11.80 9.78
N GLY A 127 -2.35 12.79 9.52
CA GLY A 127 -3.66 12.94 10.14
C GLY A 127 -3.69 13.82 11.37
N GLU A 128 -4.86 13.91 12.01
CA GLU A 128 -5.11 14.78 13.14
C GLU A 128 -5.84 14.05 14.29
N GLY A 129 -5.57 14.47 15.51
CA GLY A 129 -6.27 13.99 16.70
C GLY A 129 -6.02 12.51 16.99
N LYS A 130 -7.08 11.70 17.00
CA LYS A 130 -7.01 10.26 17.30
C LYS A 130 -6.68 9.39 16.07
N GLN A 131 -6.56 9.97 14.91
CA GLN A 131 -6.27 9.29 13.65
C GLN A 131 -4.86 9.62 13.14
N VAL A 132 -3.96 9.93 14.04
CA VAL A 132 -2.55 10.13 13.74
C VAL A 132 -1.89 8.78 13.56
N LEU A 133 -1.15 8.61 12.46
CA LEU A 133 -0.35 7.43 12.20
C LEU A 133 0.99 7.81 11.57
N ASN A 134 2.02 7.03 11.87
CA ASN A 134 3.35 7.19 11.27
C ASN A 134 3.46 6.38 9.98
N PRO A 135 3.95 6.94 8.86
CA PRO A 135 4.09 6.24 7.59
C PRO A 135 5.18 5.15 7.57
N GLY A 136 6.07 5.11 8.56
CA GLY A 136 7.11 4.08 8.65
C GLY A 136 6.59 2.67 8.89
N PRO A 137 7.38 1.63 8.63
CA PRO A 137 8.83 1.67 8.40
C PRO A 137 9.25 2.09 6.99
N PHE A 138 8.43 1.85 5.97
CA PHE A 138 8.69 2.23 4.59
C PHE A 138 7.43 2.77 3.93
N TYR A 139 7.63 3.68 2.99
CA TYR A 139 6.58 4.25 2.16
C TYR A 139 6.93 3.98 0.70
N VAL A 140 6.02 3.51 -0.12
CA VAL A 140 6.27 3.30 -1.55
C VAL A 140 5.47 4.29 -2.35
N MET A 141 6.12 5.00 -3.26
CA MET A 141 5.50 6.02 -4.09
C MET A 141 6.07 6.04 -5.50
N THR A 142 5.36 6.70 -6.40
CA THR A 142 5.86 7.02 -7.74
C THR A 142 6.70 8.29 -7.69
N THR A 143 7.62 8.44 -8.66
CA THR A 143 8.41 9.67 -8.80
C THR A 143 7.57 10.87 -9.26
N GLU A 144 6.37 10.61 -9.82
CA GLU A 144 5.44 11.63 -10.29
C GLU A 144 4.23 11.76 -9.36
N PRO A 145 4.09 12.89 -8.61
CA PRO A 145 3.01 13.08 -7.65
C PRO A 145 1.61 13.04 -8.25
N SER A 146 1.46 13.40 -9.53
CA SER A 146 0.17 13.38 -10.24
C SER A 146 -0.43 11.98 -10.36
N GLU A 147 0.38 10.94 -10.25
CA GLU A 147 -0.07 9.55 -10.34
C GLU A 147 -0.68 9.00 -9.04
N TYR A 148 -0.59 9.75 -7.94
CA TYR A 148 -1.24 9.37 -6.67
C TYR A 148 -2.74 9.04 -6.82
N LYS A 149 -3.44 9.72 -7.74
CA LYS A 149 -4.86 9.46 -8.02
C LYS A 149 -5.12 8.19 -8.83
N LYS A 150 -4.11 7.70 -9.53
CA LYS A 150 -4.20 6.47 -10.33
C LYS A 150 -3.89 5.23 -9.50
N TRP A 151 -2.99 5.38 -8.54
CA TRP A 151 -2.55 4.32 -7.64
C TRP A 151 -2.19 4.90 -6.28
N THR A 152 -2.93 4.48 -5.24
CA THR A 152 -2.72 4.96 -3.88
C THR A 152 -1.39 4.45 -3.33
N TRP A 153 -0.52 5.35 -2.95
CA TRP A 153 0.80 5.04 -2.41
C TRP A 153 0.70 4.38 -1.03
N PRO A 154 1.19 3.14 -0.86
CA PRO A 154 1.15 2.46 0.41
C PRO A 154 2.25 2.99 1.36
N PHE A 155 1.86 3.32 2.56
CA PHE A 155 2.75 3.58 3.69
C PHE A 155 2.69 2.42 4.70
N GLN A 156 3.55 2.43 5.74
CA GLN A 156 3.70 1.34 6.70
C GLN A 156 4.06 -0.01 6.06
N VAL A 157 4.68 0.01 4.90
CA VAL A 157 5.03 -1.21 4.16
C VAL A 157 6.09 -1.98 4.94
N TYR A 158 5.79 -3.27 5.21
CA TYR A 158 6.72 -4.19 5.86
C TYR A 158 7.03 -5.42 5.01
N LYS A 159 6.17 -5.72 4.02
CA LYS A 159 6.33 -6.86 3.12
C LYS A 159 5.92 -6.49 1.70
N ILE A 160 6.70 -6.98 0.73
CA ILE A 160 6.43 -6.85 -0.70
C ILE A 160 6.37 -8.25 -1.28
N GLU A 161 5.25 -8.58 -1.91
CA GLU A 161 5.01 -9.86 -2.57
C GLU A 161 5.00 -9.63 -4.08
N PHE A 162 5.83 -10.37 -4.80
CA PHE A 162 5.94 -10.34 -6.25
C PHE A 162 5.36 -11.61 -6.83
N ASN A 163 4.63 -11.52 -7.92
CA ASN A 163 4.15 -12.67 -8.65
C ASN A 163 4.58 -12.61 -10.11
N TYR A 164 5.17 -13.69 -10.61
CA TYR A 164 5.57 -13.88 -12.00
C TYR A 164 4.42 -14.34 -12.91
N GLU A 165 3.31 -14.72 -12.32
CA GLU A 165 2.08 -15.03 -13.03
C GLU A 165 0.99 -14.09 -12.50
N LYS A 166 0.08 -13.67 -13.37
CA LYS A 166 -1.10 -12.93 -12.93
C LYS A 166 -1.96 -13.91 -12.13
N PRO A 167 -2.12 -13.73 -10.81
CA PRO A 167 -2.90 -14.66 -10.03
C PRO A 167 -4.36 -14.61 -10.48
N THR A 168 -5.01 -15.76 -10.42
CA THR A 168 -6.46 -15.82 -10.54
C THR A 168 -7.02 -15.38 -9.19
N SER A 169 -7.33 -14.11 -9.06
CA SER A 169 -7.87 -13.60 -7.81
C SER A 169 -9.30 -14.06 -7.59
N ASP A 170 -9.64 -14.43 -6.36
CA ASP A 170 -10.96 -14.86 -5.94
C ASP A 170 -12.04 -13.75 -6.05
N TYR A 171 -11.60 -12.54 -6.31
CA TYR A 171 -12.45 -11.37 -6.60
C TYR A 171 -12.47 -11.01 -8.09
N PHE A 172 -11.84 -11.82 -8.97
CA PHE A 172 -11.97 -11.64 -10.41
C PHE A 172 -13.36 -12.10 -10.87
N PRO A 173 -14.12 -11.31 -11.66
CA PRO A 173 -15.46 -11.65 -12.11
C PRO A 173 -15.39 -12.68 -13.26
N VAL A 174 -15.26 -13.96 -12.91
CA VAL A 174 -15.13 -15.04 -13.89
C VAL A 174 -16.38 -15.12 -14.77
N GLY A 175 -16.17 -15.08 -16.10
CA GLY A 175 -17.27 -15.16 -17.08
C GLY A 175 -17.93 -13.80 -17.38
N ALA A 176 -17.44 -12.70 -16.84
CA ALA A 176 -17.86 -11.38 -17.29
C ALA A 176 -17.27 -11.06 -18.67
N ASP A 177 -18.07 -10.46 -19.54
CA ASP A 177 -17.64 -10.09 -20.90
C ASP A 177 -16.59 -8.95 -20.83
N GLU A 178 -15.54 -9.04 -21.65
CA GLU A 178 -14.58 -7.96 -21.83
C GLU A 178 -15.30 -6.68 -22.30
N GLY A 179 -15.00 -5.53 -21.70
CA GLY A 179 -15.66 -4.26 -22.03
C GLY A 179 -17.04 -4.05 -21.39
N SER A 180 -17.54 -5.00 -20.59
CA SER A 180 -18.75 -4.81 -19.80
C SER A 180 -18.57 -3.80 -18.66
N THR A 181 -19.69 -3.29 -18.11
CA THR A 181 -19.68 -2.44 -16.90
C THR A 181 -19.10 -3.21 -15.70
N VAL A 182 -19.31 -4.53 -15.63
CA VAL A 182 -18.74 -5.41 -14.60
C VAL A 182 -17.20 -5.37 -14.64
N MET A 183 -16.60 -5.51 -15.83
CA MET A 183 -15.13 -5.44 -15.97
C MET A 183 -14.58 -4.05 -15.71
N SER A 184 -15.28 -2.99 -16.13
CA SER A 184 -14.93 -1.62 -15.76
C SER A 184 -14.99 -1.41 -14.25
N GLY A 185 -16.03 -1.90 -13.60
CA GLY A 185 -16.21 -1.84 -12.14
C GLY A 185 -15.12 -2.63 -11.41
N TYR A 186 -14.80 -3.84 -11.87
CA TYR A 186 -13.67 -4.62 -11.36
C TYR A 186 -12.35 -3.83 -11.41
N THR A 187 -12.06 -3.21 -12.57
CA THR A 187 -10.82 -2.44 -12.74
C THR A 187 -10.74 -1.28 -11.75
N THR A 188 -11.83 -0.51 -11.61
CA THR A 188 -11.89 0.61 -10.66
C THR A 188 -11.78 0.10 -9.22
N PHE A 189 -12.49 -0.98 -8.89
CA PHE A 189 -12.46 -1.61 -7.57
C PHE A 189 -11.05 -2.11 -7.21
N ASN A 190 -10.41 -2.81 -8.13
CA ASN A 190 -9.04 -3.31 -7.97
C ASN A 190 -8.02 -2.19 -7.72
N ASN A 191 -8.21 -1.05 -8.36
CA ASN A 191 -7.27 0.06 -8.23
C ASN A 191 -7.49 0.91 -6.96
N LEU A 192 -8.72 1.01 -6.46
CA LEU A 192 -9.09 2.00 -5.45
C LEU A 192 -9.70 1.40 -4.17
N CYS A 193 -10.30 0.22 -4.23
CA CYS A 193 -11.13 -0.31 -3.15
C CYS A 193 -10.54 -1.54 -2.48
N ILE A 194 -9.97 -2.47 -3.26
CA ILE A 194 -9.47 -3.78 -2.79
C ILE A 194 -8.34 -3.63 -1.74
N SER A 195 -7.61 -2.53 -1.77
CA SER A 195 -6.55 -2.25 -0.80
C SER A 195 -7.05 -2.13 0.64
N CYS A 196 -8.30 -1.72 0.82
CA CYS A 196 -8.94 -1.57 2.13
C CYS A 196 -10.01 -2.62 2.39
N HIS A 197 -10.68 -3.10 1.33
CA HIS A 197 -11.77 -4.07 1.40
C HIS A 197 -11.33 -5.43 0.87
N SER A 198 -12.04 -6.48 1.30
CA SER A 198 -11.92 -7.81 0.70
C SER A 198 -13.19 -8.21 -0.04
N VAL A 199 -13.02 -9.11 -1.00
CA VAL A 199 -14.09 -9.86 -1.68
C VAL A 199 -13.67 -11.32 -1.67
N ASN A 200 -14.48 -12.20 -1.11
CA ASN A 200 -14.14 -13.61 -0.88
C ASN A 200 -12.88 -13.78 0.01
N LEU A 201 -12.69 -12.91 0.99
CA LEU A 201 -11.55 -12.85 1.91
C LEU A 201 -10.21 -12.55 1.24
N GLU A 202 -10.18 -12.13 -0.02
CA GLU A 202 -8.99 -11.63 -0.68
C GLU A 202 -9.05 -10.11 -0.79
N GLY A 203 -8.00 -9.42 -0.33
CA GLY A 203 -7.89 -7.96 -0.28
C GLY A 203 -7.41 -7.45 1.05
N GLY A 204 -7.63 -6.16 1.33
CA GLY A 204 -7.34 -5.51 2.62
C GLY A 204 -8.40 -5.77 3.68
N ASP A 205 -8.07 -5.53 4.94
CA ASP A 205 -8.94 -5.77 6.11
C ASP A 205 -9.25 -4.50 6.92
N ILE A 206 -8.90 -3.31 6.40
CA ILE A 206 -9.26 -2.01 7.01
C ILE A 206 -10.77 -1.79 6.95
N GLY A 207 -11.38 -2.10 5.79
CA GLY A 207 -12.81 -2.06 5.56
C GLY A 207 -13.45 -3.46 5.68
N PRO A 208 -14.79 -3.55 5.67
CA PRO A 208 -15.45 -4.84 5.71
C PRO A 208 -15.24 -5.65 4.44
N GLU A 209 -15.34 -6.99 4.57
CA GLU A 209 -15.57 -7.93 3.48
C GLU A 209 -16.90 -7.59 2.78
N LEU A 210 -16.93 -7.61 1.45
CA LEU A 210 -18.05 -7.10 0.67
C LEU A 210 -18.90 -8.17 -0.02
N ASN A 211 -18.48 -9.47 0.00
CA ASN A 211 -19.19 -10.53 -0.72
C ASN A 211 -19.72 -11.65 0.18
N ILE A 212 -18.96 -12.08 1.17
CA ILE A 212 -19.32 -13.19 2.03
C ILE A 212 -19.35 -12.80 3.52
N PRO A 213 -20.22 -13.44 4.34
CA PRO A 213 -21.28 -14.38 3.93
C PRO A 213 -22.43 -13.71 3.21
N GLN A 214 -22.60 -12.39 3.31
CA GLN A 214 -23.65 -11.61 2.68
C GLN A 214 -23.06 -10.46 1.88
N ASN A 215 -23.35 -10.44 0.58
CA ASN A 215 -22.87 -9.38 -0.31
C ASN A 215 -23.48 -8.03 0.07
N ILE A 216 -22.69 -6.96 -0.03
CA ILE A 216 -23.11 -5.61 0.35
C ILE A 216 -24.37 -5.15 -0.39
N THR A 217 -24.57 -5.60 -1.65
CA THR A 217 -25.73 -5.26 -2.47
C THR A 217 -26.99 -6.06 -2.08
N GLU A 218 -26.90 -7.01 -1.15
CA GLU A 218 -28.06 -7.75 -0.62
C GLU A 218 -28.77 -6.99 0.50
N TYR A 219 -28.11 -6.02 1.14
CA TYR A 219 -28.65 -5.27 2.28
C TYR A 219 -28.46 -3.74 2.21
N ARG A 220 -27.87 -3.26 1.13
CA ARG A 220 -27.76 -1.82 0.81
C ARG A 220 -28.20 -1.59 -0.63
N ASP A 221 -29.01 -0.56 -0.84
CA ASP A 221 -29.42 -0.16 -2.20
C ASP A 221 -28.30 0.61 -2.92
N THR A 222 -28.41 0.63 -4.24
CA THR A 222 -27.43 1.25 -5.13
C THR A 222 -27.23 2.73 -4.85
N GLU A 223 -28.33 3.49 -4.63
CA GLU A 223 -28.25 4.93 -4.40
C GLU A 223 -27.50 5.24 -3.11
N TYR A 224 -27.79 4.48 -2.04
CA TYR A 224 -27.07 4.60 -0.78
C TYR A 224 -25.59 4.30 -0.96
N LEU A 225 -25.23 3.22 -1.66
CA LEU A 225 -23.83 2.83 -1.86
C LEU A 225 -23.06 3.88 -2.65
N MET A 226 -23.62 4.37 -3.75
CA MET A 226 -22.97 5.42 -4.56
C MET A 226 -22.75 6.70 -3.75
N ALA A 227 -23.76 7.14 -3.02
CA ALA A 227 -23.66 8.34 -2.19
C ALA A 227 -22.70 8.17 -1.01
N PHE A 228 -22.66 6.96 -0.39
CA PHE A 228 -21.72 6.62 0.67
C PHE A 228 -20.28 6.63 0.16
N ILE A 229 -19.99 6.03 -1.00
CA ILE A 229 -18.65 6.03 -1.60
C ILE A 229 -18.16 7.45 -1.88
N LYS A 230 -19.05 8.31 -2.41
CA LYS A 230 -18.71 9.72 -2.65
C LYS A 230 -18.36 10.48 -1.39
N ASN A 231 -19.12 10.31 -0.32
CA ASN A 231 -18.91 11.04 0.94
C ASN A 231 -19.29 10.20 2.17
N PRO A 232 -18.40 9.29 2.61
CA PRO A 232 -18.67 8.41 3.74
C PRO A 232 -18.97 9.13 5.06
N ASN A 233 -18.33 10.30 5.28
CA ASN A 233 -18.49 11.08 6.51
C ASN A 233 -19.90 11.71 6.66
N SER A 234 -20.62 11.93 5.55
CA SER A 234 -22.02 12.39 5.59
C SER A 234 -22.97 11.33 6.14
N TYR A 235 -22.61 10.06 6.08
CA TYR A 235 -23.40 8.94 6.56
C TYR A 235 -22.91 8.38 7.88
N ARG A 236 -21.60 8.40 8.10
CA ARG A 236 -20.96 7.90 9.33
C ARG A 236 -19.88 8.87 9.77
N ALA A 237 -20.14 9.63 10.81
CA ALA A 237 -19.16 10.52 11.43
C ALA A 237 -17.89 9.73 11.78
N LYS A 238 -16.72 10.27 11.42
CA LYS A 238 -15.40 9.64 11.62
C LYS A 238 -15.23 8.32 10.85
N SER A 239 -15.84 8.16 9.69
CA SER A 239 -15.54 7.08 8.78
C SER A 239 -14.03 7.10 8.45
N ARG A 240 -13.39 5.92 8.46
CA ARG A 240 -12.00 5.77 7.98
C ARG A 240 -11.94 5.60 6.46
N MET A 241 -13.07 5.33 5.81
CA MET A 241 -13.14 5.24 4.36
C MET A 241 -12.86 6.59 3.73
N LEU A 242 -11.99 6.60 2.75
CA LEU A 242 -11.67 7.79 1.96
C LEU A 242 -12.90 8.27 1.18
N MET A 243 -12.92 9.54 0.85
CA MET A 243 -13.93 10.16 0.00
C MET A 243 -13.52 10.01 -1.47
N PHE A 244 -14.42 9.51 -2.31
CA PHE A 244 -14.22 9.31 -3.74
C PHE A 244 -15.16 10.20 -4.57
N ASP A 245 -15.23 11.49 -4.22
CA ASP A 245 -16.08 12.49 -4.86
C ASP A 245 -15.69 12.80 -6.32
N HIS A 246 -14.46 12.44 -6.70
CA HIS A 246 -13.94 12.58 -8.06
C HIS A 246 -14.44 11.50 -9.03
N LEU A 247 -15.02 10.39 -8.53
CA LEU A 247 -15.59 9.35 -9.38
C LEU A 247 -16.93 9.81 -9.96
N SER A 248 -17.11 9.59 -11.27
CA SER A 248 -18.36 9.82 -11.97
C SER A 248 -19.44 8.83 -11.55
N ASP A 249 -20.71 9.18 -11.79
CA ASP A 249 -21.84 8.27 -11.53
C ASP A 249 -21.73 6.97 -12.34
N ALA A 250 -21.13 7.01 -13.53
CA ALA A 250 -20.92 5.84 -14.36
C ALA A 250 -19.88 4.89 -13.74
N GLU A 251 -18.76 5.41 -13.21
CA GLU A 251 -17.75 4.61 -12.52
C GLU A 251 -18.29 4.01 -11.23
N LEU A 252 -19.07 4.77 -10.46
CA LEU A 252 -19.72 4.27 -9.24
C LEU A 252 -20.73 3.17 -9.57
N SER A 253 -21.56 3.37 -10.60
CA SER A 253 -22.51 2.35 -11.06
C SER A 253 -21.79 1.08 -11.49
N ALA A 254 -20.67 1.21 -12.23
CA ALA A 254 -19.87 0.07 -12.65
C ALA A 254 -19.30 -0.72 -11.45
N ILE A 255 -18.84 -0.04 -10.40
CA ILE A 255 -18.39 -0.69 -9.14
C ILE A 255 -19.55 -1.51 -8.53
N ILE A 256 -20.76 -0.95 -8.50
CA ILE A 256 -21.94 -1.66 -7.95
C ILE A 256 -22.34 -2.85 -8.84
N ASP A 257 -22.25 -2.71 -10.17
CA ASP A 257 -22.49 -3.80 -11.12
C ASP A 257 -21.48 -4.96 -10.87
N TYR A 258 -20.20 -4.63 -10.66
CA TYR A 258 -19.17 -5.62 -10.30
C TYR A 258 -19.51 -6.32 -8.97
N LEU A 259 -19.80 -5.58 -7.91
CA LEU A 259 -20.14 -6.17 -6.60
C LEU A 259 -21.41 -7.03 -6.69
N THR A 260 -22.40 -6.60 -7.48
CA THR A 260 -23.64 -7.37 -7.75
C THR A 260 -23.33 -8.67 -8.50
N PHE A 261 -22.42 -8.64 -9.46
CA PHE A 261 -21.97 -9.82 -10.19
C PHE A 261 -21.29 -10.82 -9.26
N MET A 262 -20.41 -10.32 -8.36
CA MET A 262 -19.69 -11.15 -7.39
C MET A 262 -20.62 -11.84 -6.38
N LYS A 263 -21.84 -11.35 -6.16
CA LYS A 263 -22.86 -12.04 -5.36
C LYS A 263 -23.14 -13.47 -5.87
N GLY A 264 -23.02 -13.69 -7.18
CA GLY A 264 -23.14 -15.03 -7.79
C GLY A 264 -21.87 -15.91 -7.66
N GLN A 265 -20.78 -15.36 -7.12
CA GLN A 265 -19.46 -16.01 -7.04
C GLN A 265 -18.93 -16.05 -5.59
N LYS A 266 -19.82 -16.32 -4.63
CA LYS A 266 -19.45 -16.44 -3.21
C LYS A 266 -18.64 -17.71 -2.96
N MET A 267 -17.51 -17.57 -2.27
CA MET A 267 -16.64 -18.67 -1.80
C MET A 267 -16.89 -18.94 -0.32
N MET A 268 -18.05 -19.53 -0.02
CA MET A 268 -18.50 -19.75 1.37
C MET A 268 -17.63 -20.72 2.16
N ASP A 269 -16.94 -21.64 1.47
CA ASP A 269 -16.00 -22.60 2.05
C ASP A 269 -14.77 -21.95 2.71
N LYS A 270 -14.49 -20.70 2.38
CA LYS A 270 -13.40 -19.95 3.01
C LYS A 270 -13.71 -19.43 4.43
N ILE A 271 -14.98 -19.37 4.80
CA ILE A 271 -15.39 -18.84 6.12
C ILE A 271 -14.99 -19.78 7.25
N ASP A 272 -14.88 -21.08 6.95
CA ASP A 272 -14.62 -22.13 7.94
C ASP A 272 -13.11 -22.47 8.08
N GLN A 273 -12.22 -21.71 7.40
CA GLN A 273 -10.77 -21.88 7.44
C GLN A 273 -10.12 -20.87 8.38
#